data_82aa1f26fb040d52ac7a0b91eb8344bc
#
_entry.id   82aa1f26fb040d52ac7a0b91eb8344bc
#
_cell.length_a   1.000
_cell.length_b   1.000
_cell.length_c   1.000
_cell.angle_alpha   90.00
_cell.angle_beta   90.00
_cell.angle_gamma   90.00
#
_symmetry.space_group_name_H-M   'P 1'
#
loop_
_entity.id
_entity.type
_entity.pdbx_description
1 polymer ?
#
loop_
_entity_poly.entity_id
_entity_poly.type
_entity_poly.pdbx_seq_one_letter_code
_entity_poly.pdbx_strand_id
1 'polypeptide(L)'
;MVDGSNRVISRRLIAEHPLPSGSASLSFSEESDGTRQLLHLMPVLDSPPDEGRGVVIDELDRSLHPLICWEFLRFFSETTPGEHKQLIVTTHEAHLLNQDLLRRDEYWFVEKDAKQQSRLVSLSDFKVRNDLQVEKGYLQGRFGAIPVIGSMMALEQLLQARSTGDIANASQEATS
;
A
#
# COMPACT_ATOMS: atom_id res chain seq x y z
N MET A 1 -4.06 -20.08 23.23
CA MET A 1 -3.38 -21.40 23.22
C MET A 1 -3.66 -22.07 24.56
N VAL A 2 -4.04 -23.33 24.59
CA VAL A 2 -4.33 -24.07 25.82
C VAL A 2 -3.15 -25.04 26.02
N ASP A 3 -2.57 -25.04 27.21
CA ASP A 3 -1.54 -26.03 27.55
C ASP A 3 -2.16 -27.37 27.93
N GLY A 4 -1.34 -28.42 28.03
CA GLY A 4 -1.81 -29.74 28.37
C GLY A 4 -2.43 -29.86 29.79
N SER A 5 -2.44 -28.81 30.60
CA SER A 5 -3.06 -28.72 31.92
C SER A 5 -4.42 -28.00 31.92
N ASN A 6 -4.97 -27.73 30.75
CA ASN A 6 -6.22 -26.99 30.53
C ASN A 6 -6.21 -25.54 31.05
N ARG A 7 -5.02 -24.92 31.14
CA ARG A 7 -4.86 -23.51 31.49
C ARG A 7 -4.85 -22.65 30.24
N VAL A 8 -5.54 -21.50 30.29
CA VAL A 8 -5.48 -20.49 29.23
C VAL A 8 -4.21 -19.69 29.41
N ILE A 9 -3.29 -19.79 28.42
CA ILE A 9 -2.08 -18.99 28.39
C ILE A 9 -2.37 -17.75 27.53
N SER A 10 -2.32 -16.57 28.13
CA SER A 10 -2.35 -15.29 27.41
C SER A 10 -0.93 -14.78 27.24
N ARG A 11 -0.55 -14.45 26.00
CA ARG A 11 0.71 -13.79 25.69
C ARG A 11 0.42 -12.39 25.20
N ARG A 12 1.16 -11.41 25.72
CA ARG A 12 1.06 -10.02 25.28
C ARG A 12 2.41 -9.61 24.69
N LEU A 13 2.38 -9.00 23.53
CA LEU A 13 3.55 -8.37 22.93
C LEU A 13 3.69 -6.97 23.52
N ILE A 14 4.89 -6.65 24.00
CA ILE A 14 5.24 -5.36 24.58
C ILE A 14 6.50 -4.89 23.86
N ALA A 15 6.51 -3.64 23.40
CA ALA A 15 7.68 -2.98 22.85
C ALA A 15 8.35 -2.12 23.93
N GLU A 16 9.68 -2.18 24.01
CA GLU A 16 10.47 -1.32 24.89
C GLU A 16 11.16 -0.23 24.08
N HIS A 17 10.88 1.01 24.44
CA HIS A 17 11.47 2.19 23.84
C HIS A 17 12.54 2.75 24.75
N PRO A 18 13.83 2.80 24.32
CA PRO A 18 14.88 3.40 25.11
C PRO A 18 14.69 4.90 25.25
N LEU A 19 14.80 5.42 26.46
CA LEU A 19 14.76 6.83 26.81
C LEU A 19 16.08 7.26 27.44
N PRO A 20 16.43 8.55 27.44
CA PRO A 20 17.65 9.05 28.10
C PRO A 20 17.72 8.71 29.59
N SER A 21 16.59 8.54 30.27
CA SER A 21 16.48 8.25 31.71
C SER A 21 15.93 6.85 32.02
N GLY A 22 15.95 5.90 31.05
CA GLY A 22 15.43 4.55 31.26
C GLY A 22 14.77 3.96 30.03
N SER A 23 13.66 3.25 30.17
CA SER A 23 12.84 2.75 29.05
C SER A 23 11.36 2.96 29.33
N ALA A 24 10.57 3.12 28.26
CA ALA A 24 9.12 3.08 28.31
C ALA A 24 8.62 1.80 27.64
N SER A 25 7.67 1.11 28.26
CA SER A 25 7.05 -0.09 27.70
C SER A 25 5.67 0.26 27.18
N LEU A 26 5.40 -0.03 25.92
CA LEU A 26 4.10 0.11 25.28
C LEU A 26 3.55 -1.28 24.92
N SER A 27 2.25 -1.47 25.08
CA SER A 27 1.61 -2.65 24.51
C SER A 27 1.54 -2.51 22.99
N PHE A 28 1.50 -3.64 22.28
CA PHE A 28 1.43 -3.64 20.82
C PHE A 28 0.24 -2.82 20.27
N SER A 29 -0.87 -2.74 20.99
CA SER A 29 -2.03 -1.94 20.62
C SER A 29 -1.83 -0.43 20.77
N GLU A 30 -0.80 -0.01 21.52
CA GLU A 30 -0.45 1.41 21.73
C GLU A 30 0.64 1.88 20.76
N GLU A 31 1.23 0.95 20.00
CA GLU A 31 2.18 1.26 18.95
C GLU A 31 1.54 1.98 17.77
N SER A 32 2.37 2.73 17.02
CA SER A 32 1.94 3.38 15.78
C SER A 32 1.45 2.34 14.76
N ASP A 33 0.56 2.74 13.86
CA ASP A 33 0.08 1.89 12.78
C ASP A 33 1.22 1.37 11.91
N GLY A 34 2.24 2.21 11.64
CA GLY A 34 3.43 1.82 10.88
C GLY A 34 4.24 0.74 11.59
N THR A 35 4.47 0.86 12.89
CA THR A 35 5.18 -0.16 13.70
C THR A 35 4.41 -1.47 13.69
N ARG A 36 3.10 -1.41 13.84
CA ARG A 36 2.26 -2.61 13.81
C ARG A 36 2.28 -3.28 12.44
N GLN A 37 2.18 -2.49 11.37
CA GLN A 37 2.25 -3.00 9.99
C GLN A 37 3.59 -3.66 9.71
N LEU A 38 4.71 -3.04 10.10
CA LEU A 38 6.04 -3.62 9.92
C LEU A 38 6.16 -4.96 10.63
N LEU A 39 5.69 -5.08 11.88
CA LEU A 39 5.69 -6.36 12.61
C LEU A 39 4.84 -7.44 11.94
N HIS A 40 3.73 -7.07 11.29
CA HIS A 40 2.92 -8.01 10.51
C HIS A 40 3.64 -8.51 9.25
N LEU A 41 4.55 -7.73 8.68
CA LEU A 41 5.34 -8.10 7.50
C LEU A 41 6.55 -8.99 7.84
N MET A 42 7.08 -8.92 9.06
CA MET A 42 8.28 -9.69 9.45
C MET A 42 8.19 -11.21 9.18
N PRO A 43 7.06 -11.90 9.44
CA PRO A 43 6.95 -13.32 9.15
C PRO A 43 7.09 -13.68 7.66
N VAL A 44 6.85 -12.73 6.75
CA VAL A 44 7.04 -12.95 5.30
C VAL A 44 8.51 -13.13 4.97
N LEU A 45 9.38 -12.38 5.67
CA LEU A 45 10.83 -12.44 5.50
C LEU A 45 11.46 -13.67 6.17
N ASP A 46 10.87 -14.14 7.27
CA ASP A 46 11.37 -15.26 8.10
C ASP A 46 10.79 -16.62 7.69
N SER A 47 10.04 -16.70 6.61
CA SER A 47 9.43 -17.97 6.17
C SER A 47 10.48 -18.93 5.64
N PRO A 48 10.49 -20.23 6.04
CA PRO A 48 11.44 -21.21 5.52
C PRO A 48 11.34 -21.35 4.00
N PRO A 49 12.47 -21.59 3.31
CA PRO A 49 12.54 -21.69 1.85
C PRO A 49 11.77 -22.87 1.24
N ASP A 50 11.57 -23.94 1.98
CA ASP A 50 11.17 -25.24 1.45
C ASP A 50 9.67 -25.42 1.13
N GLU A 51 8.82 -24.45 1.41
CA GLU A 51 7.37 -24.66 1.33
C GLU A 51 6.67 -24.11 0.07
N GLY A 52 7.41 -23.51 -0.87
CA GLY A 52 6.85 -23.02 -2.15
C GLY A 52 5.64 -22.08 -1.97
N ARG A 53 5.65 -21.25 -0.95
CA ARG A 53 4.52 -20.38 -0.58
C ARG A 53 4.51 -19.10 -1.41
N GLY A 54 3.35 -18.80 -2.01
CA GLY A 54 3.04 -17.46 -2.50
C GLY A 54 2.45 -16.62 -1.37
N VAL A 55 2.95 -15.39 -1.24
CA VAL A 55 2.43 -14.39 -0.30
C VAL A 55 1.81 -13.26 -1.09
N VAL A 56 0.63 -12.82 -0.69
CA VAL A 56 -0.04 -11.66 -1.26
C VAL A 56 -0.18 -10.59 -0.18
N ILE A 57 0.32 -9.38 -0.47
CA ILE A 57 0.21 -8.22 0.41
C ILE A 57 -0.57 -7.15 -0.34
N ASP A 58 -1.74 -6.81 0.19
CA ASP A 58 -2.55 -5.73 -0.35
C ASP A 58 -2.22 -4.41 0.37
N GLU A 59 -2.05 -3.32 -0.42
CA GLU A 59 -1.69 -1.99 0.08
C GLU A 59 -0.42 -2.01 0.97
N LEU A 60 0.72 -2.47 0.44
CA LEU A 60 2.00 -2.51 1.18
C LEU A 60 2.36 -1.16 1.80
N ASP A 61 2.08 -0.07 1.10
CA ASP A 61 2.36 1.30 1.51
C ASP A 61 1.45 1.83 2.62
N ARG A 62 0.43 1.07 3.01
CA ARG A 62 -0.49 1.50 4.06
C ARG A 62 0.23 1.70 5.39
N SER A 63 0.23 2.96 5.86
CA SER A 63 0.88 3.39 7.11
C SER A 63 2.39 3.22 7.17
N LEU A 64 3.05 2.87 6.05
CA LEU A 64 4.50 2.75 5.96
C LEU A 64 5.11 3.91 5.15
N HIS A 65 6.32 4.30 5.54
CA HIS A 65 7.10 5.23 4.75
C HIS A 65 7.59 4.54 3.46
N PRO A 66 7.60 5.22 2.28
CA PRO A 66 8.05 4.64 1.01
C PRO A 66 9.41 3.94 1.08
N LEU A 67 10.36 4.49 1.83
CA LEU A 67 11.67 3.88 2.03
C LEU A 67 11.59 2.52 2.74
N ILE A 68 10.66 2.34 3.67
CA ILE A 68 10.46 1.04 4.36
C ILE A 68 9.89 0.01 3.39
N CYS A 69 8.95 0.42 2.53
CA CYS A 69 8.40 -0.45 1.48
C CYS A 69 9.50 -0.87 0.50
N TRP A 70 10.36 0.07 0.10
CA TRP A 70 11.53 -0.19 -0.74
C TRP A 70 12.46 -1.22 -0.13
N GLU A 71 12.89 -0.99 1.12
CA GLU A 71 13.82 -1.87 1.82
C GLU A 71 13.22 -3.26 2.06
N PHE A 72 11.92 -3.35 2.33
CA PHE A 72 11.22 -4.62 2.47
C PHE A 72 11.27 -5.44 1.17
N LEU A 73 10.94 -4.84 0.03
CA LEU A 73 10.99 -5.50 -1.28
C LEU A 73 12.42 -5.89 -1.67
N ARG A 74 13.38 -4.99 -1.46
CA ARG A 74 14.81 -5.25 -1.71
C ARG A 74 15.28 -6.43 -0.87
N PHE A 75 15.03 -6.42 0.42
CA PHE A 75 15.43 -7.49 1.33
C PHE A 75 14.80 -8.82 0.94
N PHE A 76 13.51 -8.84 0.59
CA PHE A 76 12.85 -10.05 0.10
C PHE A 76 13.55 -10.59 -1.15
N SER A 77 13.86 -9.75 -2.13
CA SER A 77 14.51 -10.15 -3.39
C SER A 77 15.94 -10.67 -3.17
N GLU A 78 16.69 -10.06 -2.25
CA GLU A 78 18.09 -10.44 -1.96
C GLU A 78 18.20 -11.72 -1.12
N THR A 79 17.26 -11.96 -0.21
CA THR A 79 17.31 -13.10 0.71
C THR A 79 16.70 -14.38 0.15
N THR A 80 16.01 -14.30 -0.99
CA THR A 80 15.32 -15.44 -1.60
C THR A 80 15.78 -15.80 -3.02
N PRO A 81 17.06 -15.63 -3.41
CA PRO A 81 17.49 -15.91 -4.77
C PRO A 81 17.37 -17.41 -5.08
N GLY A 82 16.61 -17.73 -6.12
CA GLY A 82 16.47 -19.12 -6.59
C GLY A 82 15.53 -20.00 -5.78
N GLU A 83 14.84 -19.46 -4.80
CA GLU A 83 13.85 -20.20 -4.02
C GLU A 83 12.46 -20.11 -4.65
N HIS A 84 11.62 -21.11 -4.38
CA HIS A 84 10.24 -21.18 -4.87
C HIS A 84 9.30 -20.26 -4.05
N LYS A 85 9.75 -19.06 -3.70
CA LYS A 85 8.94 -18.06 -3.01
C LYS A 85 8.42 -17.04 -4.01
N GLN A 86 7.16 -16.71 -3.91
CA GLN A 86 6.53 -15.67 -4.71
C GLN A 86 5.89 -14.62 -3.79
N LEU A 87 6.17 -13.35 -4.07
CA LEU A 87 5.53 -12.22 -3.42
C LEU A 87 4.73 -11.43 -4.45
N ILE A 88 3.45 -11.24 -4.19
CA ILE A 88 2.57 -10.37 -4.96
C ILE A 88 2.18 -9.22 -4.06
N VAL A 89 2.42 -7.99 -4.51
CA VAL A 89 2.16 -6.78 -3.74
C VAL A 89 1.30 -5.83 -4.54
N THR A 90 0.27 -5.27 -3.92
CA THR A 90 -0.41 -4.07 -4.44
C THR A 90 0.06 -2.84 -3.71
N THR A 91 0.16 -1.71 -4.40
CA THR A 91 0.61 -0.43 -3.84
C THR A 91 0.16 0.74 -4.69
N HIS A 92 0.00 1.89 -4.07
CA HIS A 92 -0.18 3.19 -4.74
C HIS A 92 1.10 4.03 -4.78
N GLU A 93 2.21 3.49 -4.25
CA GLU A 93 3.47 4.21 -4.10
C GLU A 93 4.27 4.20 -5.41
N ALA A 94 4.29 5.35 -6.10
CA ALA A 94 4.97 5.50 -7.38
C ALA A 94 6.50 5.38 -7.28
N HIS A 95 7.10 5.70 -6.14
CA HIS A 95 8.56 5.59 -5.92
C HIS A 95 9.06 4.14 -5.99
N LEU A 96 8.18 3.14 -5.83
CA LEU A 96 8.53 1.74 -6.01
C LEU A 96 8.70 1.35 -7.49
N LEU A 97 8.27 2.19 -8.45
CA LEU A 97 8.48 1.99 -9.89
C LEU A 97 9.92 2.30 -10.30
N ASN A 98 10.85 1.51 -9.80
CA ASN A 98 12.28 1.67 -10.02
C ASN A 98 12.90 0.36 -10.52
N GLN A 99 13.61 0.43 -11.65
CA GLN A 99 14.22 -0.73 -12.30
C GLN A 99 15.47 -1.26 -11.57
N ASP A 100 16.01 -0.50 -10.60
CA ASP A 100 17.04 -1.00 -9.69
C ASP A 100 16.46 -1.92 -8.61
N LEU A 101 15.13 -1.83 -8.37
CA LEU A 101 14.44 -2.66 -7.38
C LEU A 101 13.89 -3.95 -8.00
N LEU A 102 13.13 -3.82 -9.08
CA LEU A 102 12.45 -4.94 -9.74
C LEU A 102 12.59 -4.81 -11.26
N ARG A 103 12.50 -5.94 -11.97
CA ARG A 103 12.50 -5.99 -13.43
C ARG A 103 11.19 -5.47 -14.01
N ARG A 104 11.20 -5.07 -15.27
CA ARG A 104 10.03 -4.56 -15.96
C ARG A 104 8.87 -5.55 -16.07
N ASP A 105 9.15 -6.83 -16.17
CA ASP A 105 8.17 -7.91 -16.23
C ASP A 105 7.53 -8.22 -14.87
N GLU A 106 8.07 -7.64 -13.80
CA GLU A 106 7.55 -7.75 -12.44
C GLU A 106 6.56 -6.62 -12.08
N TYR A 107 6.48 -5.55 -12.90
CA TYR A 107 5.53 -4.46 -12.69
C TYR A 107 4.27 -4.66 -13.53
N TRP A 108 3.13 -4.59 -12.86
CA TRP A 108 1.81 -4.73 -13.45
C TRP A 108 0.91 -3.57 -13.05
N PHE A 109 0.28 -2.96 -14.03
CA PHE A 109 -0.70 -1.90 -13.82
C PHE A 109 -2.11 -2.46 -13.88
N VAL A 110 -2.96 -2.00 -12.97
CA VAL A 110 -4.40 -2.32 -12.96
C VAL A 110 -5.15 -1.12 -13.54
N GLU A 111 -5.81 -1.32 -14.65
CA GLU A 111 -6.62 -0.31 -15.31
C GLU A 111 -8.10 -0.70 -15.28
N LYS A 112 -8.99 0.30 -15.27
CA LYS A 112 -10.41 0.11 -15.57
C LYS A 112 -10.70 0.64 -16.97
N ASP A 113 -11.36 -0.17 -17.78
CA ASP A 113 -11.84 0.25 -19.08
C ASP A 113 -13.14 1.10 -18.98
N ALA A 114 -13.64 1.57 -20.12
CA ALA A 114 -14.87 2.35 -20.19
C ALA A 114 -16.11 1.58 -19.69
N LYS A 115 -16.03 0.24 -19.62
CA LYS A 115 -17.09 -0.63 -19.09
C LYS A 115 -16.90 -0.98 -17.61
N GLN A 116 -15.94 -0.31 -16.93
CA GLN A 116 -15.57 -0.57 -15.53
C GLN A 116 -14.99 -1.97 -15.30
N GLN A 117 -14.48 -2.63 -16.34
CA GLN A 117 -13.80 -3.91 -16.22
C GLN A 117 -12.33 -3.66 -15.92
N SER A 118 -11.79 -4.36 -14.92
CA SER A 118 -10.37 -4.29 -14.57
C SER A 118 -9.55 -5.19 -15.49
N ARG A 119 -8.40 -4.69 -15.95
CA ARG A 119 -7.41 -5.47 -16.67
C ARG A 119 -6.01 -5.22 -16.11
N LEU A 120 -5.16 -6.23 -16.24
CA LEU A 120 -3.74 -6.15 -15.91
C LEU A 120 -2.93 -5.89 -17.18
N VAL A 121 -1.99 -4.95 -17.10
CA VAL A 121 -1.07 -4.58 -18.17
C VAL A 121 0.35 -4.58 -17.62
N SER A 122 1.26 -5.35 -18.22
CA SER A 122 2.65 -5.38 -17.80
C SER A 122 3.40 -4.14 -18.27
N LEU A 123 4.33 -3.64 -17.47
CA LEU A 123 5.26 -2.58 -17.91
C LEU A 123 6.11 -3.02 -19.11
N SER A 124 6.36 -4.31 -19.25
CA SER A 124 7.10 -4.87 -20.42
C SER A 124 6.34 -4.75 -21.73
N ASP A 125 5.01 -4.57 -21.71
CA ASP A 125 4.20 -4.39 -22.93
C ASP A 125 4.36 -2.98 -23.52
N PHE A 126 4.88 -2.04 -22.76
CA PHE A 126 5.15 -0.68 -23.22
C PHE A 126 6.54 -0.56 -23.82
N LYS A 127 6.64 0.08 -24.98
CA LYS A 127 7.92 0.42 -25.62
C LYS A 127 8.56 1.63 -24.90
N VAL A 128 9.09 1.40 -23.71
CA VAL A 128 9.76 2.44 -22.92
C VAL A 128 11.27 2.34 -23.19
N ARG A 129 11.95 3.45 -23.44
CA ARG A 129 13.42 3.48 -23.49
C ARG A 129 13.98 3.18 -22.11
N ASN A 130 15.10 2.47 -22.03
CA ASN A 130 15.73 2.06 -20.77
C ASN A 130 16.17 3.22 -19.88
N ASP A 131 16.32 4.42 -20.45
CA ASP A 131 16.73 5.66 -19.78
C ASP A 131 15.52 6.47 -19.23
N LEU A 132 14.30 6.05 -19.51
CA LEU A 132 13.12 6.77 -19.04
C LEU A 132 12.83 6.39 -17.59
N GLN A 133 12.74 7.40 -16.73
CA GLN A 133 12.24 7.21 -15.36
C GLN A 133 10.79 6.71 -15.41
N VAL A 134 10.60 5.44 -15.10
CA VAL A 134 9.30 4.76 -15.16
C VAL A 134 8.29 5.48 -14.25
N GLU A 135 8.71 5.84 -13.05
CA GLU A 135 7.93 6.64 -12.11
C GLU A 135 7.36 7.92 -12.76
N LYS A 136 8.22 8.69 -13.42
CA LYS A 136 7.78 9.93 -14.10
C LYS A 136 6.80 9.65 -15.23
N GLY A 137 7.02 8.57 -15.99
CA GLY A 137 6.10 8.14 -17.03
C GLY A 137 4.74 7.74 -16.48
N TYR A 138 4.73 7.05 -15.35
CA TYR A 138 3.51 6.67 -14.63
C TYR A 138 2.75 7.90 -14.16
N LEU A 139 3.40 8.82 -13.45
CA LEU A 139 2.78 10.06 -12.95
C LEU A 139 2.27 10.99 -14.08
N GLN A 140 2.79 10.83 -15.31
CA GLN A 140 2.28 11.51 -16.50
C GLN A 140 1.15 10.78 -17.23
N GLY A 141 0.68 9.64 -16.70
CA GLY A 141 -0.42 8.87 -17.29
C GLY A 141 -0.03 8.02 -18.50
N ARG A 142 1.28 7.82 -18.78
CA ARG A 142 1.73 7.09 -19.98
C ARG A 142 1.39 5.61 -19.97
N PHE A 143 1.19 5.05 -18.80
CA PHE A 143 0.92 3.61 -18.59
C PHE A 143 -0.53 3.33 -18.20
N GLY A 144 -1.43 4.33 -18.26
CA GLY A 144 -2.76 4.22 -17.70
C GLY A 144 -2.72 4.17 -16.16
N ALA A 145 -3.68 3.51 -15.53
CA ALA A 145 -3.73 3.23 -14.08
C ALA A 145 -3.61 4.47 -13.15
N ILE A 146 -3.64 5.69 -13.69
CA ILE A 146 -3.76 6.91 -12.88
C ILE A 146 -5.24 7.23 -12.71
N PRO A 147 -5.68 7.53 -11.46
CA PRO A 147 -7.01 8.05 -11.25
C PRO A 147 -7.22 9.31 -12.09
N VAL A 148 -8.21 9.32 -12.98
CA VAL A 148 -8.64 10.53 -13.65
C VAL A 148 -9.30 11.40 -12.58
N ILE A 149 -8.50 12.29 -12.00
CA ILE A 149 -9.05 13.33 -11.13
C ILE A 149 -9.88 14.23 -12.06
N GLY A 150 -11.20 14.09 -11.96
CA GLY A 150 -12.11 15.00 -12.65
C GLY A 150 -11.72 16.44 -12.37
N SER A 151 -11.87 17.31 -13.35
CA SER A 151 -11.42 18.71 -13.25
C SER A 151 -11.85 19.29 -11.90
N MET A 152 -10.94 19.92 -11.18
CA MET A 152 -11.20 20.63 -9.93
C MET A 152 -12.39 21.60 -10.08
N MET A 153 -12.56 22.19 -11.27
CA MET A 153 -13.71 23.00 -11.64
C MET A 153 -15.06 22.24 -11.56
N ALA A 154 -15.10 20.96 -11.93
CA ALA A 154 -16.32 20.17 -11.82
C ALA A 154 -16.68 19.91 -10.35
N LEU A 155 -15.70 19.71 -9.49
CA LEU A 155 -15.90 19.58 -8.04
C LEU A 155 -16.40 20.90 -7.43
N GLU A 156 -15.78 22.02 -7.79
CA GLU A 156 -16.21 23.35 -7.35
C GLU A 156 -17.65 23.66 -7.79
N GLN A 157 -18.03 23.34 -9.02
CA GLN A 157 -19.40 23.49 -9.50
C GLN A 157 -20.40 22.65 -8.71
N LEU A 158 -20.05 21.40 -8.36
CA LEU A 158 -20.88 20.54 -7.53
C LEU A 158 -21.03 21.07 -6.09
N LEU A 159 -19.97 21.61 -5.51
CA LEU A 159 -20.00 22.21 -4.18
C LEU A 159 -20.80 23.51 -4.16
N GLN A 160 -20.69 24.36 -5.19
CA GLN A 160 -21.48 25.58 -5.35
C GLN A 160 -22.96 25.27 -5.57
N ALA A 161 -23.29 24.24 -6.35
CA ALA A 161 -24.68 23.82 -6.58
C ALA A 161 -25.36 23.31 -5.30
N ARG A 162 -24.60 22.63 -4.42
CA ARG A 162 -25.08 22.22 -3.09
C ARG A 162 -25.38 23.41 -2.19
N SER A 163 -24.46 24.36 -2.09
CA SER A 163 -24.63 25.54 -1.24
C SER A 163 -25.80 26.42 -1.68
N THR A 164 -26.06 26.51 -2.99
CA THR A 164 -27.20 27.27 -3.53
C THR A 164 -28.52 26.53 -3.31
N GLY A 165 -28.55 25.21 -3.39
CA GLY A 165 -29.74 24.38 -3.14
C GLY A 165 -30.19 24.43 -1.65
N ASP A 166 -29.27 24.42 -0.72
CA ASP A 166 -29.54 24.49 0.71
C ASP A 166 -30.09 25.87 1.12
N ILE A 167 -29.61 26.94 0.48
CA ILE A 167 -30.12 28.31 0.72
C ILE A 167 -31.55 28.48 0.18
N ALA A 168 -31.87 27.85 -0.95
CA ALA A 168 -33.23 27.93 -1.53
C ALA A 168 -34.27 27.18 -0.68
N ASN A 169 -33.91 26.04 -0.08
CA ASN A 169 -34.78 25.30 0.82
C ASN A 169 -34.97 26.00 2.18
N ALA A 170 -33.93 26.59 2.74
CA ALA A 170 -34.04 27.34 3.99
C ALA A 170 -34.91 28.61 3.88
N SER A 171 -34.97 29.22 2.67
CA SER A 171 -35.78 30.40 2.42
C SER A 171 -37.27 30.06 2.23
N GLN A 172 -37.65 28.83 1.85
CA GLN A 172 -39.03 28.38 1.75
C GLN A 172 -39.62 27.96 3.11
N GLU A 173 -38.80 27.43 4.01
CA GLU A 173 -39.29 27.08 5.36
C GLU A 173 -39.44 28.30 6.30
N ALA A 174 -38.80 29.43 6.00
CA ALA A 174 -38.91 30.66 6.79
C ALA A 174 -40.13 31.50 6.41
N THR A 175 -40.93 31.11 5.40
CA THR A 175 -42.10 31.88 4.88
C THR A 175 -43.41 31.11 5.06
N SER A 176 -43.41 29.99 5.77
CA SER A 176 -44.60 29.22 6.17
C SER A 176 -44.80 29.31 7.68
#